data_f6e598a647c7fc9c689267fe3bc9cf7d
#
_entry.id   f6e598a647c7fc9c689267fe3bc9cf7d
#
_cell.length_a   1.000
_cell.length_b   1.000
_cell.length_c   1.000
_cell.angle_alpha   90.00
_cell.angle_beta   90.00
_cell.angle_gamma   90.00
#
_symmetry.space_group_name_H-M   'P 1'
#
loop_
_entity.id
_entity.type
_entity.pdbx_description
1 polymer ?
#
loop_
_entity_poly.entity_id
_entity_poly.type
_entity_poly.pdbx_seq_one_letter_code
_entity_poly.pdbx_strand_id
1 'polypeptide(L)'
;MCPYFYWAIPCCCRGTRLGKRIAGINLSKNGSLAIINDGELEFYLEEERLSRIKRDRGAKYLVEKYLDGVDGVAICDCYTKYYPKKFLQRTKEKEAVCKVIRDKKIPILDYRQRHHECHAANARYGSPFDDCAVLVMDGKGSVHDHNGNRFCEIESIFDNENPVFKHYSTFWSEEECKKIEKPYWESMNTELLYSDRTSVGQAYRRVSRECGFDELDAGKTMGLSSYGSGRVDLFNEEYGHSLCSKELYAKEDSTGYYGNQKPVDLAYNLQKSAERHAIYMVAMAINLTNNNNVCVTGGFFLNCVSNYAIIKNVDVNLYVDPLSYDGGLSIGSAFLAYYEHFCN
;
A
#
# COMPACT_ATOMS: atom_id res chain seq x y z
N MET A 1 7.85 15.12 29.04
CA MET A 1 8.67 15.78 28.01
C MET A 1 8.94 14.72 26.94
N CYS A 2 8.22 14.73 25.83
CA CYS A 2 8.52 13.86 24.67
C CYS A 2 9.67 14.47 23.89
N PRO A 3 10.72 13.70 23.54
CA PRO A 3 11.73 14.20 22.64
C PRO A 3 11.13 14.25 21.23
N TYR A 4 11.17 15.41 20.61
CA TYR A 4 10.85 15.61 19.21
C TYR A 4 11.86 14.83 18.35
N PHE A 5 11.41 13.85 17.60
CA PHE A 5 12.18 13.23 16.54
C PHE A 5 12.31 14.23 15.39
N TYR A 6 13.48 14.83 15.22
CA TYR A 6 13.84 15.57 14.03
C TYR A 6 14.18 14.56 12.92
N TRP A 7 13.38 14.54 11.88
CA TRP A 7 13.66 13.83 10.65
C TRP A 7 14.50 14.73 9.76
N ALA A 8 15.81 14.61 9.79
CA ALA A 8 16.70 15.26 8.83
C ALA A 8 17.05 14.25 7.75
N ILE A 9 16.50 14.41 6.54
CA ILE A 9 16.94 13.69 5.35
C ILE A 9 18.15 14.46 4.81
N PRO A 10 19.31 13.80 4.55
CA PRO A 10 20.43 14.49 3.92
C PRO A 10 20.09 14.81 2.46
N CYS A 11 19.69 16.03 2.19
CA CYS A 11 19.55 16.52 0.83
C CYS A 11 20.91 16.95 0.28
N CYS A 12 21.41 16.24 -0.77
CA CYS A 12 22.63 16.61 -1.48
C CYS A 12 22.55 17.93 -2.29
N CYS A 13 21.38 18.59 -2.29
CA CYS A 13 21.12 19.78 -3.12
C CYS A 13 21.18 21.06 -2.29
N ARG A 14 22.36 21.49 -1.84
CA ARG A 14 22.55 22.86 -1.28
C ARG A 14 22.80 23.87 -2.41
N GLY A 15 21.75 24.28 -3.07
CA GLY A 15 21.72 25.48 -3.89
C GLY A 15 20.57 26.38 -3.41
N THR A 16 20.73 27.70 -3.45
CA THR A 16 19.73 28.70 -3.09
C THR A 16 18.51 28.59 -4.00
N ARG A 17 17.61 27.62 -3.79
CA ARG A 17 16.31 27.51 -4.44
C ARG A 17 15.24 28.04 -3.49
N LEU A 18 14.30 28.83 -4.02
CA LEU A 18 13.02 29.10 -3.39
C LEU A 18 12.40 27.75 -3.03
N GLY A 19 11.95 27.57 -1.78
CA GLY A 19 11.35 26.35 -1.30
C GLY A 19 10.25 25.82 -2.20
N LYS A 20 10.16 24.49 -2.39
CA LYS A 20 9.12 23.84 -3.19
C LYS A 20 8.18 23.09 -2.27
N ARG A 21 6.92 23.54 -2.20
CA ARG A 21 5.86 22.92 -1.43
C ARG A 21 4.97 22.07 -2.34
N ILE A 22 5.03 20.77 -2.19
CA ILE A 22 4.28 19.80 -2.98
C ILE A 22 3.24 19.13 -2.12
N ALA A 23 1.96 19.21 -2.52
CA ALA A 23 0.90 18.47 -1.84
C ALA A 23 0.70 17.10 -2.49
N GLY A 24 0.57 16.06 -1.68
CA GLY A 24 0.10 14.76 -2.10
C GLY A 24 -1.33 14.54 -1.62
N ILE A 25 -2.17 13.95 -2.46
CA ILE A 25 -3.58 13.70 -2.14
C ILE A 25 -3.92 12.25 -2.43
N ASN A 26 -4.36 11.52 -1.41
CA ASN A 26 -4.96 10.20 -1.58
C ASN A 26 -6.47 10.32 -1.73
N LEU A 27 -7.01 9.92 -2.88
CA LEU A 27 -8.44 9.92 -3.18
C LEU A 27 -9.12 8.58 -2.88
N SER A 28 -8.37 7.57 -2.43
CA SER A 28 -8.89 6.25 -2.09
C SER A 28 -9.51 6.23 -0.69
N LYS A 29 -9.68 5.06 -0.13
CA LYS A 29 -10.03 4.85 1.27
C LYS A 29 -8.93 5.42 2.18
N ASN A 30 -9.31 5.96 3.34
CA ASN A 30 -8.43 6.76 4.19
C ASN A 30 -7.88 7.98 3.44
N GLY A 31 -8.78 8.72 2.78
CA GLY A 31 -8.43 9.94 2.08
C GLY A 31 -7.57 10.86 2.93
N SER A 32 -6.50 11.37 2.36
CA SER A 32 -5.50 12.13 3.12
C SER A 32 -4.84 13.20 2.25
N LEU A 33 -4.26 14.19 2.91
CA LEU A 33 -3.44 15.22 2.30
C LEU A 33 -2.15 15.34 3.10
N ALA A 34 -1.03 15.39 2.38
CA ALA A 34 0.29 15.69 2.92
C ALA A 34 0.91 16.86 2.17
N ILE A 35 1.80 17.59 2.81
CA ILE A 35 2.61 18.63 2.17
C ILE A 35 4.07 18.33 2.50
N ILE A 36 4.87 18.20 1.44
CA ILE A 36 6.33 18.15 1.51
C ILE A 36 6.87 19.53 1.15
N ASN A 37 7.72 20.06 1.99
CA ASN A 37 8.39 21.35 1.79
C ASN A 37 9.90 21.13 1.81
N ASP A 38 10.57 21.38 0.67
CA ASP A 38 12.01 21.15 0.50
C ASP A 38 12.50 19.76 0.94
N GLY A 39 11.69 18.73 0.65
CA GLY A 39 12.01 17.34 0.97
C GLY A 39 11.67 16.89 2.38
N GLU A 40 11.06 17.75 3.20
CA GLU A 40 10.63 17.42 4.55
C GLU A 40 9.10 17.40 4.67
N LEU A 41 8.55 16.51 5.49
CA LEU A 41 7.13 16.43 5.77
C LEU A 41 6.70 17.63 6.66
N GLU A 42 6.04 18.63 6.04
CA GLU A 42 5.51 19.81 6.74
C GLU A 42 4.13 19.54 7.37
N PHE A 43 3.27 18.80 6.67
CA PHE A 43 1.88 18.60 7.07
C PHE A 43 1.36 17.25 6.63
N TYR A 44 0.51 16.63 7.47
CA TYR A 44 -0.27 15.45 7.13
C TYR A 44 -1.59 15.43 7.90
N LEU A 45 -2.70 15.12 7.20
CA LEU A 45 -4.00 14.91 7.82
C LEU A 45 -4.87 13.97 6.98
N GLU A 46 -5.67 13.14 7.66
CA GLU A 46 -6.71 12.35 7.03
C GLU A 46 -8.06 13.08 6.99
N GLU A 47 -8.83 12.85 5.92
CA GLU A 47 -10.16 13.45 5.71
C GLU A 47 -11.12 13.14 6.87
N GLU A 48 -11.04 11.93 7.44
CA GLU A 48 -11.88 11.52 8.57
C GLU A 48 -11.76 12.43 9.80
N ARG A 49 -10.65 13.16 9.96
CA ARG A 49 -10.46 14.10 11.08
C ARG A 49 -11.35 15.33 10.94
N LEU A 50 -11.71 15.68 9.70
CA LEU A 50 -12.62 16.79 9.39
C LEU A 50 -14.06 16.31 9.19
N SER A 51 -14.26 15.28 8.38
CA SER A 51 -15.60 14.74 8.06
C SER A 51 -16.26 13.99 9.21
N ARG A 52 -15.48 13.47 10.18
CA ARG A 52 -15.91 12.59 11.27
C ARG A 52 -16.49 11.25 10.80
N ILE A 53 -16.19 10.85 9.55
CA ILE A 53 -16.56 9.57 8.98
C ILE A 53 -15.34 8.67 8.96
N LYS A 54 -15.37 7.58 9.74
CA LYS A 54 -14.23 6.64 9.82
C LYS A 54 -13.87 6.09 8.44
N ARG A 55 -12.58 6.15 8.10
CA ARG A 55 -12.02 5.70 6.83
C ARG A 55 -12.65 6.41 5.62
N ASP A 56 -12.98 7.69 5.78
CA ASP A 56 -13.58 8.48 4.71
C ASP A 56 -12.69 8.49 3.45
N ARG A 57 -13.35 8.69 2.33
CA ARG A 57 -12.71 8.65 1.00
C ARG A 57 -12.59 10.05 0.44
N GLY A 58 -11.61 10.20 -0.46
CA GLY A 58 -11.35 11.49 -1.05
C GLY A 58 -10.65 12.42 -0.08
N ALA A 59 -10.63 13.69 -0.40
CA ALA A 59 -9.92 14.71 0.37
C ALA A 59 -10.60 16.08 0.22
N LYS A 60 -11.94 16.11 0.16
CA LYS A 60 -12.68 17.33 -0.19
C LYS A 60 -12.44 18.46 0.81
N TYR A 61 -12.65 18.21 2.10
CA TYR A 61 -12.46 19.23 3.13
C TYR A 61 -11.00 19.62 3.30
N LEU A 62 -10.08 18.65 3.06
CA LEU A 62 -8.65 18.90 3.13
C LEU A 62 -8.18 19.85 2.02
N VAL A 63 -8.58 19.60 0.76
CA VAL A 63 -8.17 20.45 -0.37
C VAL A 63 -8.78 21.84 -0.31
N GLU A 64 -10.01 21.98 0.18
CA GLU A 64 -10.65 23.28 0.38
C GLU A 64 -9.88 24.13 1.42
N LYS A 65 -9.29 23.48 2.45
CA LYS A 65 -8.72 24.18 3.60
C LYS A 65 -7.20 24.36 3.55
N TYR A 66 -6.45 23.41 2.94
CA TYR A 66 -5.00 23.35 3.13
C TYR A 66 -4.16 23.43 1.85
N LEU A 67 -4.75 23.62 0.67
CA LEU A 67 -3.99 23.68 -0.59
C LEU A 67 -3.38 25.05 -0.93
N ASP A 68 -3.50 26.05 -0.07
CA ASP A 68 -2.95 27.36 -0.39
C ASP A 68 -1.42 27.35 -0.29
N GLY A 69 -0.77 28.00 -1.27
CA GLY A 69 0.68 28.19 -1.31
C GLY A 69 1.48 26.92 -1.66
N VAL A 70 0.87 25.91 -2.32
CA VAL A 70 1.61 24.78 -2.87
C VAL A 70 1.95 25.01 -4.34
N ASP A 71 3.11 24.51 -4.78
CA ASP A 71 3.62 24.66 -6.16
C ASP A 71 3.13 23.56 -7.11
N GLY A 72 2.68 22.42 -6.56
CA GLY A 72 2.15 21.30 -7.32
C GLY A 72 1.34 20.34 -6.46
N VAL A 73 0.50 19.53 -7.09
CA VAL A 73 -0.32 18.52 -6.44
C VAL A 73 -0.11 17.16 -7.10
N ALA A 74 0.34 16.18 -6.32
CA ALA A 74 0.41 14.78 -6.71
C ALA A 74 -0.87 14.06 -6.28
N ILE A 75 -1.58 13.42 -7.22
CA ILE A 75 -2.81 12.67 -6.92
C ILE A 75 -2.53 11.19 -7.02
N CYS A 76 -2.74 10.45 -5.93
CA CYS A 76 -2.79 9.00 -5.92
C CYS A 76 -4.19 8.47 -5.59
N ASP A 77 -4.45 7.24 -5.97
CA ASP A 77 -5.73 6.57 -5.77
C ASP A 77 -5.55 5.06 -5.90
N CYS A 78 -6.52 4.32 -5.40
CA CYS A 78 -6.63 2.88 -5.60
C CYS A 78 -7.92 2.60 -6.40
N TYR A 79 -7.85 1.82 -7.51
CA TYR A 79 -9.01 1.36 -8.27
C TYR A 79 -9.86 2.41 -8.99
N THR A 80 -9.29 3.28 -9.77
CA THR A 80 -10.04 4.38 -10.39
C THR A 80 -11.06 3.98 -11.46
N LYS A 81 -10.95 2.79 -12.08
CA LYS A 81 -11.74 2.45 -13.30
C LYS A 81 -12.77 1.33 -13.16
N TYR A 82 -12.91 0.63 -12.01
CA TYR A 82 -13.43 -0.74 -12.02
C TYR A 82 -14.73 -1.07 -11.26
N TYR A 83 -15.47 -0.07 -10.75
CA TYR A 83 -16.77 -0.31 -10.10
C TYR A 83 -17.87 0.58 -10.67
N PRO A 84 -18.70 0.12 -11.67
CA PRO A 84 -19.61 1.00 -12.42
C PRO A 84 -20.66 1.71 -11.57
N LYS A 85 -21.32 1.06 -10.61
CA LYS A 85 -22.40 1.66 -9.82
C LYS A 85 -21.92 2.55 -8.66
N LYS A 86 -20.86 2.15 -7.97
CA LYS A 86 -20.20 2.98 -6.94
C LYS A 86 -19.22 4.00 -7.58
N PHE A 87 -18.86 3.79 -8.82
CA PHE A 87 -17.96 4.60 -9.62
C PHE A 87 -18.53 5.99 -9.92
N LEU A 88 -19.80 6.13 -10.29
CA LEU A 88 -20.42 7.43 -10.62
C LEU A 88 -20.39 8.41 -9.44
N GLN A 89 -20.71 7.95 -8.22
CA GLN A 89 -20.64 8.80 -7.04
C GLN A 89 -19.18 9.16 -6.70
N ARG A 90 -18.27 8.20 -6.74
CA ARG A 90 -16.84 8.42 -6.50
C ARG A 90 -16.20 9.33 -7.56
N THR A 91 -16.63 9.22 -8.82
CA THR A 91 -16.17 10.11 -9.90
C THR A 91 -16.55 11.55 -9.61
N LYS A 92 -17.77 11.82 -9.16
CA LYS A 92 -18.22 13.18 -8.81
C LYS A 92 -17.42 13.79 -7.66
N GLU A 93 -17.12 13.03 -6.60
CA GLU A 93 -16.30 13.47 -5.47
C GLU A 93 -14.87 13.79 -5.91
N LYS A 94 -14.26 12.89 -6.69
CA LYS A 94 -12.92 13.10 -7.27
C LYS A 94 -12.87 14.27 -8.24
N GLU A 95 -13.90 14.42 -9.07
CA GLU A 95 -14.04 15.57 -9.96
C GLU A 95 -14.15 16.89 -9.18
N ALA A 96 -14.87 16.88 -8.05
CA ALA A 96 -14.97 18.07 -7.20
C ALA A 96 -13.59 18.46 -6.62
N VAL A 97 -12.81 17.49 -6.13
CA VAL A 97 -11.43 17.71 -5.67
C VAL A 97 -10.56 18.26 -6.80
N CYS A 98 -10.56 17.59 -7.95
CA CYS A 98 -9.80 18.04 -9.13
C CYS A 98 -10.24 19.44 -9.63
N LYS A 99 -11.53 19.77 -9.47
CA LYS A 99 -12.03 21.11 -9.81
C LYS A 99 -11.42 22.17 -8.89
N VAL A 100 -11.44 21.96 -7.58
CA VAL A 100 -10.83 22.90 -6.60
C VAL A 100 -9.35 23.14 -6.95
N ILE A 101 -8.59 22.09 -7.27
CA ILE A 101 -7.17 22.22 -7.64
C ILE A 101 -7.02 23.04 -8.94
N ARG A 102 -7.84 22.76 -9.97
CA ARG A 102 -7.82 23.51 -11.23
C ARG A 102 -8.22 24.98 -11.07
N ASP A 103 -9.24 25.25 -10.24
CA ASP A 103 -9.70 26.62 -9.97
C ASP A 103 -8.58 27.44 -9.29
N LYS A 104 -7.74 26.79 -8.48
CA LYS A 104 -6.53 27.38 -7.89
C LYS A 104 -5.34 27.46 -8.86
N LYS A 105 -5.47 26.93 -10.10
CA LYS A 105 -4.42 26.87 -11.14
C LYS A 105 -3.14 26.15 -10.69
N ILE A 106 -3.25 25.15 -9.82
CA ILE A 106 -2.12 24.38 -9.34
C ILE A 106 -1.87 23.21 -10.32
N PRO A 107 -0.63 22.97 -10.77
CA PRO A 107 -0.29 21.81 -11.60
C PRO A 107 -0.64 20.49 -10.93
N ILE A 108 -1.22 19.55 -11.70
CA ILE A 108 -1.59 18.21 -11.22
C ILE A 108 -0.64 17.18 -11.82
N LEU A 109 -0.04 16.36 -10.96
CA LEU A 109 0.78 15.21 -11.29
C LEU A 109 -0.01 13.93 -10.97
N ASP A 110 -0.15 13.03 -11.95
CA ASP A 110 -1.03 11.85 -11.84
C ASP A 110 -0.26 10.59 -11.44
N TYR A 111 -0.37 10.20 -10.17
CA TYR A 111 0.22 8.97 -9.61
C TYR A 111 -0.81 7.87 -9.33
N ARG A 112 -2.01 7.94 -9.91
CA ARG A 112 -3.12 7.03 -9.61
C ARG A 112 -2.88 5.58 -10.03
N GLN A 113 -1.88 5.30 -10.86
CA GLN A 113 -1.47 3.95 -11.27
C GLN A 113 -0.13 3.52 -10.63
N ARG A 114 0.35 4.26 -9.63
CA ARG A 114 1.64 4.07 -8.99
C ARG A 114 1.49 3.79 -7.47
N HIS A 115 0.51 2.95 -7.12
CA HIS A 115 0.10 2.72 -5.73
C HIS A 115 1.25 2.21 -4.85
N HIS A 116 1.90 1.11 -5.27
CA HIS A 116 3.03 0.56 -4.50
C HIS A 116 4.26 1.47 -4.50
N GLU A 117 4.44 2.28 -5.53
CA GLU A 117 5.52 3.26 -5.53
C GLU A 117 5.25 4.40 -4.54
N CYS A 118 3.99 4.83 -4.38
CA CYS A 118 3.63 5.78 -3.34
C CYS A 118 3.87 5.19 -1.94
N HIS A 119 3.52 3.92 -1.70
CA HIS A 119 3.87 3.25 -0.45
C HIS A 119 5.39 3.20 -0.25
N ALA A 120 6.13 2.78 -1.27
CA ALA A 120 7.59 2.66 -1.20
C ALA A 120 8.25 4.01 -0.90
N ALA A 121 7.84 5.08 -1.57
CA ALA A 121 8.36 6.42 -1.33
C ALA A 121 8.07 6.90 0.10
N ASN A 122 6.86 6.64 0.64
CA ASN A 122 6.54 6.98 2.02
C ASN A 122 7.51 6.28 2.99
N ALA A 123 7.71 4.97 2.85
CA ALA A 123 8.62 4.21 3.70
C ALA A 123 10.09 4.63 3.50
N ARG A 124 10.54 4.78 2.24
CA ARG A 124 11.92 5.14 1.88
C ARG A 124 12.33 6.47 2.47
N TYR A 125 11.56 7.52 2.17
CA TYR A 125 11.88 8.88 2.60
C TYR A 125 11.50 9.18 4.06
N GLY A 126 10.63 8.36 4.66
CA GLY A 126 10.32 8.40 6.08
C GLY A 126 11.30 7.61 6.95
N SER A 127 12.17 6.78 6.36
CA SER A 127 13.14 5.95 7.11
C SER A 127 14.41 6.72 7.46
N PRO A 128 15.19 6.23 8.45
CA PRO A 128 16.49 6.80 8.76
C PRO A 128 17.61 6.32 7.81
N PHE A 129 17.31 5.52 6.79
CA PHE A 129 18.32 4.91 5.93
C PHE A 129 18.57 5.77 4.71
N ASP A 130 19.86 5.97 4.36
CA ASP A 130 20.27 6.61 3.11
C ASP A 130 20.10 5.66 1.92
N ASP A 131 20.21 4.35 2.15
CA ASP A 131 20.11 3.28 1.17
C ASP A 131 19.38 2.09 1.80
N CYS A 132 18.35 1.58 1.13
CA CYS A 132 17.53 0.50 1.65
C CYS A 132 16.77 -0.28 0.58
N ALA A 133 16.48 -1.54 0.87
CA ALA A 133 15.40 -2.26 0.22
C ALA A 133 14.05 -1.76 0.75
N VAL A 134 13.03 -1.68 -0.12
CA VAL A 134 11.66 -1.40 0.33
C VAL A 134 10.75 -2.54 -0.09
N LEU A 135 10.11 -3.17 0.88
CA LEU A 135 9.10 -4.20 0.66
C LEU A 135 7.70 -3.62 0.89
N VAL A 136 6.88 -3.68 -0.13
CA VAL A 136 5.44 -3.35 -0.07
C VAL A 136 4.62 -4.62 -0.10
N MET A 137 3.76 -4.83 0.93
CA MET A 137 2.76 -5.90 0.94
C MET A 137 1.40 -5.30 1.23
N ASP A 138 0.50 -5.33 0.24
CA ASP A 138 -0.81 -4.74 0.36
C ASP A 138 -1.94 -5.70 -0.04
N GLY A 139 -3.17 -5.34 0.33
CA GLY A 139 -4.35 -6.09 -0.07
C GLY A 139 -4.54 -6.11 -1.57
N LYS A 140 -4.45 -4.94 -2.19
CA LYS A 140 -4.55 -4.71 -3.64
C LYS A 140 -4.01 -3.32 -3.97
N GLY A 141 -3.02 -3.24 -4.82
CA GLY A 141 -2.47 -2.00 -5.38
C GLY A 141 -3.04 -1.65 -6.76
N SER A 142 -2.21 -1.12 -7.64
CA SER A 142 -2.57 -0.75 -9.01
C SER A 142 -3.03 -1.95 -9.83
N VAL A 143 -3.94 -1.70 -10.78
CA VAL A 143 -4.48 -2.74 -11.65
C VAL A 143 -3.82 -2.67 -13.01
N HIS A 144 -3.45 -3.83 -13.53
CA HIS A 144 -2.73 -4.01 -14.78
C HIS A 144 -3.38 -5.12 -15.64
N ASP A 145 -3.46 -4.93 -16.96
CA ASP A 145 -3.92 -5.95 -17.91
C ASP A 145 -2.70 -6.62 -18.56
N HIS A 146 -2.64 -7.95 -18.47
CA HIS A 146 -1.61 -8.76 -19.08
C HIS A 146 -2.24 -9.95 -19.82
N ASN A 147 -1.92 -10.10 -21.11
CA ASN A 147 -2.45 -11.19 -21.96
C ASN A 147 -3.98 -11.33 -21.91
N GLY A 148 -4.71 -10.21 -21.84
CA GLY A 148 -6.17 -10.19 -21.81
C GLY A 148 -6.80 -10.48 -20.44
N ASN A 149 -6.00 -10.77 -19.44
CA ASN A 149 -6.43 -10.94 -18.04
C ASN A 149 -6.07 -9.73 -17.21
N ARG A 150 -6.87 -9.47 -16.21
CA ARG A 150 -6.66 -8.37 -15.27
C ARG A 150 -6.01 -8.85 -14.00
N PHE A 151 -4.97 -8.13 -13.59
CA PHE A 151 -4.21 -8.38 -12.38
C PHE A 151 -4.16 -7.12 -11.51
N CYS A 152 -3.96 -7.31 -10.20
CA CYS A 152 -3.65 -6.22 -9.27
C CYS A 152 -2.33 -6.49 -8.57
N GLU A 153 -1.58 -5.45 -8.36
CA GLU A 153 -0.37 -5.45 -7.53
C GLU A 153 -0.71 -5.91 -6.11
N ILE A 154 0.08 -6.85 -5.57
CA ILE A 154 -0.10 -7.34 -4.20
C ILE A 154 1.17 -7.26 -3.37
N GLU A 155 2.35 -7.43 -4.02
CA GLU A 155 3.65 -7.35 -3.39
C GLU A 155 4.64 -6.69 -4.35
N SER A 156 5.56 -5.89 -3.83
CA SER A 156 6.63 -5.28 -4.63
C SER A 156 7.87 -5.08 -3.79
N ILE A 157 9.04 -5.28 -4.40
CA ILE A 157 10.34 -4.98 -3.80
C ILE A 157 11.02 -3.91 -4.66
N PHE A 158 11.58 -2.93 -3.98
CA PHE A 158 12.33 -1.84 -4.59
C PHE A 158 13.75 -1.82 -4.01
N ASP A 159 14.71 -1.51 -4.86
CA ASP A 159 16.03 -1.07 -4.47
C ASP A 159 16.02 0.46 -4.49
N ASN A 160 15.92 1.05 -3.31
CA ASN A 160 15.53 2.45 -3.12
C ASN A 160 14.21 2.79 -3.83
N GLU A 161 14.23 3.52 -4.94
CA GLU A 161 13.07 3.89 -5.76
C GLU A 161 12.85 2.93 -6.95
N ASN A 162 13.84 2.06 -7.25
CA ASN A 162 13.81 1.23 -8.44
C ASN A 162 13.10 -0.09 -8.16
N PRO A 163 12.01 -0.41 -8.85
CA PRO A 163 11.35 -1.69 -8.67
C PRO A 163 12.23 -2.83 -9.20
N VAL A 164 12.54 -3.82 -8.35
CA VAL A 164 13.30 -5.02 -8.71
C VAL A 164 12.42 -6.26 -8.80
N PHE A 165 11.28 -6.27 -8.10
CA PHE A 165 10.30 -7.35 -8.14
C PHE A 165 8.88 -6.80 -8.00
N LYS A 166 7.93 -7.36 -8.76
CA LYS A 166 6.49 -7.09 -8.63
C LYS A 166 5.67 -8.35 -8.81
N HIS A 167 4.79 -8.61 -7.85
CA HIS A 167 3.83 -9.71 -7.87
C HIS A 167 2.42 -9.18 -8.14
N TYR A 168 1.81 -9.70 -9.19
CA TYR A 168 0.46 -9.39 -9.63
C TYR A 168 -0.44 -10.60 -9.47
N SER A 169 -1.57 -10.41 -8.79
CA SER A 169 -2.60 -11.43 -8.62
C SER A 169 -3.81 -11.16 -9.49
N THR A 170 -4.46 -12.21 -9.97
CA THR A 170 -5.67 -12.11 -10.78
C THR A 170 -6.72 -11.26 -10.10
N PHE A 171 -7.20 -10.22 -10.77
CA PHE A 171 -8.30 -9.40 -10.31
C PHE A 171 -9.63 -10.00 -10.76
N TRP A 172 -10.40 -10.51 -9.81
CA TRP A 172 -11.68 -11.13 -10.10
C TRP A 172 -12.81 -10.11 -10.26
N SER A 173 -13.20 -9.83 -11.50
CA SER A 173 -14.55 -9.43 -11.89
C SER A 173 -14.73 -9.76 -13.36
N GLU A 174 -15.67 -10.63 -13.66
CA GLU A 174 -15.92 -11.17 -15.01
C GLU A 174 -16.37 -10.13 -16.05
N GLU A 175 -16.71 -8.90 -15.69
CA GLU A 175 -17.48 -8.02 -16.57
C GLU A 175 -16.70 -6.88 -17.24
N GLU A 176 -15.44 -6.59 -16.92
CA GLU A 176 -14.81 -5.36 -17.43
C GLU A 176 -13.29 -5.47 -17.74
N CYS A 177 -12.90 -6.27 -18.72
CA CYS A 177 -11.56 -6.16 -19.31
C CYS A 177 -11.49 -4.99 -20.31
N LYS A 178 -11.15 -3.79 -19.88
CA LYS A 178 -10.71 -2.73 -20.79
C LYS A 178 -9.20 -2.61 -20.74
N LYS A 179 -8.57 -2.43 -21.91
CA LYS A 179 -7.12 -2.27 -22.05
C LYS A 179 -6.59 -1.18 -21.11
N ILE A 180 -5.61 -1.54 -20.30
CA ILE A 180 -4.77 -0.61 -19.54
C ILE A 180 -3.47 -0.46 -20.31
N GLU A 181 -2.92 0.74 -20.35
CA GLU A 181 -1.60 0.99 -20.92
C GLU A 181 -0.55 0.19 -20.14
N LYS A 182 0.49 -0.28 -20.84
CA LYS A 182 1.60 -1.00 -20.21
C LYS A 182 2.24 -0.12 -19.14
N PRO A 183 2.51 -0.66 -17.95
CA PRO A 183 3.20 0.10 -16.92
C PRO A 183 4.62 0.45 -17.41
N TYR A 184 5.12 1.61 -17.06
CA TYR A 184 6.43 2.10 -17.51
C TYR A 184 7.61 1.21 -17.05
N TRP A 185 7.48 0.49 -15.94
CA TRP A 185 8.51 -0.42 -15.43
C TRP A 185 8.66 -1.72 -16.22
N GLU A 186 7.76 -2.07 -17.15
CA GLU A 186 7.99 -3.21 -18.06
C GLU A 186 9.25 -3.03 -18.93
N SER A 187 9.77 -1.79 -19.05
CA SER A 187 11.03 -1.49 -19.71
C SER A 187 12.25 -1.53 -18.79
N MET A 188 12.04 -1.70 -17.47
CA MET A 188 13.08 -1.80 -16.45
C MET A 188 13.46 -3.26 -16.21
N ASN A 189 14.62 -3.49 -15.57
CA ASN A 189 15.13 -4.81 -15.20
C ASN A 189 14.39 -5.36 -13.96
N THR A 190 13.03 -5.39 -14.03
CA THR A 190 12.14 -5.77 -12.94
C THR A 190 11.63 -7.18 -13.16
N GLU A 191 11.76 -8.05 -12.18
CA GLU A 191 11.15 -9.38 -12.22
C GLU A 191 9.64 -9.26 -12.00
N LEU A 192 8.83 -9.82 -12.91
CA LEU A 192 7.36 -9.78 -12.87
C LEU A 192 6.80 -11.18 -12.65
N LEU A 193 6.05 -11.35 -11.57
CA LEU A 193 5.29 -12.56 -11.27
C LEU A 193 3.80 -12.31 -11.47
N TYR A 194 3.16 -13.11 -12.32
CA TYR A 194 1.70 -13.13 -12.50
C TYR A 194 1.13 -14.44 -11.98
N SER A 195 0.16 -14.38 -11.08
CA SER A 195 -0.45 -15.57 -10.49
C SER A 195 -1.95 -15.40 -10.27
N ASP A 196 -2.65 -16.48 -9.96
CA ASP A 196 -4.04 -16.49 -9.49
C ASP A 196 -4.13 -16.46 -7.95
N ARG A 197 -3.02 -16.30 -7.29
CA ARG A 197 -2.88 -16.37 -5.84
C ARG A 197 -3.39 -15.11 -5.17
N THR A 198 -3.99 -15.26 -3.99
CA THR A 198 -4.50 -14.12 -3.24
C THR A 198 -3.39 -13.44 -2.43
N SER A 199 -3.50 -12.12 -2.22
CA SER A 199 -2.64 -11.43 -1.27
C SER A 199 -2.95 -11.84 0.17
N VAL A 200 -1.95 -11.74 1.04
CA VAL A 200 -2.12 -11.95 2.49
C VAL A 200 -3.21 -11.02 3.06
N GLY A 201 -3.25 -9.77 2.61
CA GLY A 201 -4.28 -8.81 3.04
C GLY A 201 -5.70 -9.23 2.65
N GLN A 202 -5.90 -9.82 1.45
CA GLN A 202 -7.21 -10.35 1.04
C GLN A 202 -7.56 -11.63 1.84
N ALA A 203 -6.59 -12.50 2.13
CA ALA A 203 -6.81 -13.65 2.98
C ALA A 203 -7.27 -13.23 4.38
N TYR A 204 -6.66 -12.18 4.97
CA TYR A 204 -7.14 -11.61 6.23
C TYR A 204 -8.59 -11.11 6.15
N ARG A 205 -8.97 -10.42 5.08
CA ARG A 205 -10.35 -9.96 4.88
C ARG A 205 -11.34 -11.11 4.84
N ARG A 206 -11.00 -12.19 4.14
CA ARG A 206 -11.84 -13.39 4.07
C ARG A 206 -11.97 -14.05 5.45
N VAL A 207 -10.85 -14.37 6.09
CA VAL A 207 -10.85 -15.03 7.39
C VAL A 207 -11.52 -14.17 8.46
N SER A 208 -11.38 -12.85 8.43
CA SER A 208 -12.10 -11.96 9.36
C SER A 208 -13.62 -12.16 9.27
N ARG A 209 -14.17 -12.27 8.05
CA ARG A 209 -15.59 -12.57 7.86
C ARG A 209 -15.98 -13.95 8.39
N GLU A 210 -15.17 -14.97 8.15
CA GLU A 210 -15.40 -16.32 8.67
C GLU A 210 -15.33 -16.39 10.20
N CYS A 211 -14.54 -15.50 10.81
CA CYS A 211 -14.47 -15.32 12.26
C CYS A 211 -15.61 -14.46 12.84
N GLY A 212 -16.54 -13.98 11.99
CA GLY A 212 -17.67 -13.14 12.42
C GLY A 212 -17.34 -11.66 12.62
N PHE A 213 -16.20 -11.18 12.11
CA PHE A 213 -15.79 -9.78 12.14
C PHE A 213 -16.11 -9.05 10.83
N ASP A 214 -16.06 -7.72 10.83
CA ASP A 214 -16.02 -6.96 9.58
C ASP A 214 -14.75 -7.30 8.79
N GLU A 215 -14.85 -7.32 7.47
CA GLU A 215 -13.72 -7.64 6.58
C GLU A 215 -12.51 -6.72 6.75
N LEU A 216 -12.71 -5.54 7.33
CA LEU A 216 -11.67 -4.56 7.60
C LEU A 216 -11.14 -4.59 9.03
N ASP A 217 -11.61 -5.53 9.83
CA ASP A 217 -11.19 -5.72 11.22
C ASP A 217 -10.05 -6.75 11.35
N ALA A 218 -9.10 -6.76 10.41
CA ALA A 218 -7.95 -7.66 10.41
C ALA A 218 -7.19 -7.69 11.75
N GLY A 219 -7.13 -6.56 12.46
CA GLY A 219 -6.53 -6.48 13.79
C GLY A 219 -7.26 -7.34 14.85
N LYS A 220 -8.60 -7.52 14.72
CA LYS A 220 -9.35 -8.43 15.61
C LYS A 220 -9.01 -9.89 15.30
N THR A 221 -8.89 -10.25 14.02
CA THR A 221 -8.46 -11.58 13.59
C THR A 221 -7.05 -11.89 14.04
N MET A 222 -6.11 -10.93 13.92
CA MET A 222 -4.77 -11.01 14.46
C MET A 222 -4.79 -11.28 15.98
N GLY A 223 -5.59 -10.53 16.75
CA GLY A 223 -5.75 -10.74 18.19
C GLY A 223 -6.37 -12.09 18.53
N LEU A 224 -7.39 -12.53 17.78
CA LEU A 224 -8.05 -13.82 17.96
C LEU A 224 -7.09 -15.00 17.77
N SER A 225 -6.10 -14.86 16.89
CA SER A 225 -5.11 -15.90 16.60
C SER A 225 -4.33 -16.38 17.82
N SER A 226 -4.18 -15.51 18.84
CA SER A 226 -3.48 -15.86 20.09
C SER A 226 -4.17 -16.95 20.93
N TYR A 227 -5.45 -17.21 20.67
CA TYR A 227 -6.26 -18.22 21.39
C TYR A 227 -6.44 -19.52 20.60
N GLY A 228 -5.93 -19.58 19.37
CA GLY A 228 -6.05 -20.72 18.48
C GLY A 228 -4.83 -21.63 18.51
N SER A 229 -4.97 -22.76 17.83
CA SER A 229 -3.91 -23.73 17.57
C SER A 229 -4.16 -24.37 16.20
N GLY A 230 -3.11 -24.90 15.59
CA GLY A 230 -3.26 -25.61 14.31
C GLY A 230 -1.92 -25.80 13.60
N ARG A 231 -1.98 -26.48 12.45
CA ARG A 231 -0.78 -26.77 11.62
C ARG A 231 -1.07 -26.65 10.12
N VAL A 232 -2.16 -25.99 9.74
CA VAL A 232 -2.52 -25.84 8.33
C VAL A 232 -1.77 -24.65 7.76
N ASP A 233 -0.98 -24.88 6.71
CA ASP A 233 -0.35 -23.82 5.95
C ASP A 233 -1.31 -23.28 4.89
N LEU A 234 -1.63 -22.00 4.98
CA LEU A 234 -2.49 -21.33 4.02
C LEU A 234 -1.72 -20.81 2.81
N PHE A 235 -0.40 -20.82 2.88
CA PHE A 235 0.48 -20.30 1.86
C PHE A 235 1.53 -21.36 1.47
N ASN A 236 1.84 -21.44 0.18
CA ASN A 236 2.82 -22.38 -0.33
C ASN A 236 4.24 -21.87 -0.04
N GLU A 237 5.13 -22.75 0.42
CA GLU A 237 6.51 -22.38 0.77
C GLU A 237 7.32 -21.80 -0.40
N GLU A 238 7.05 -22.26 -1.63
CA GLU A 238 7.82 -21.85 -2.81
C GLU A 238 7.51 -20.39 -3.24
N TYR A 239 6.25 -19.94 -3.09
CA TYR A 239 5.81 -18.60 -3.50
C TYR A 239 4.84 -17.96 -2.49
N GLY A 240 4.69 -18.54 -1.33
CA GLY A 240 3.93 -18.00 -0.23
C GLY A 240 2.42 -18.16 -0.26
N HIS A 241 1.77 -18.69 -1.31
CA HIS A 241 0.31 -18.74 -1.37
C HIS A 241 -0.25 -20.04 -1.93
N SER A 242 -1.13 -20.70 -1.19
CA SER A 242 -1.94 -21.83 -1.68
C SER A 242 -3.38 -21.43 -2.03
N LEU A 243 -3.89 -20.32 -1.47
CA LEU A 243 -5.22 -19.84 -1.78
C LEU A 243 -5.23 -19.06 -3.10
N CYS A 244 -6.08 -19.46 -4.05
CA CYS A 244 -6.31 -18.68 -5.26
C CYS A 244 -7.39 -17.61 -5.03
N SER A 245 -7.38 -16.58 -5.88
CA SER A 245 -8.36 -15.49 -5.79
C SER A 245 -9.80 -15.97 -5.99
N LYS A 246 -10.01 -17.03 -6.78
CA LYS A 246 -11.32 -17.66 -6.98
C LYS A 246 -11.90 -18.20 -5.68
N GLU A 247 -11.13 -18.98 -4.95
CA GLU A 247 -11.54 -19.60 -3.69
C GLU A 247 -11.87 -18.55 -2.63
N LEU A 248 -11.09 -17.46 -2.62
CA LEU A 248 -11.30 -16.36 -1.71
C LEU A 248 -12.65 -15.66 -1.93
N TYR A 249 -13.10 -15.54 -3.18
CA TYR A 249 -14.33 -14.85 -3.54
C TYR A 249 -15.53 -15.77 -3.78
N ALA A 250 -15.35 -17.09 -3.71
CA ALA A 250 -16.46 -18.02 -3.78
C ALA A 250 -17.49 -17.68 -2.69
N LYS A 251 -18.78 -17.65 -3.06
CA LYS A 251 -19.86 -17.38 -2.11
C LYS A 251 -20.03 -18.53 -1.12
N GLU A 252 -19.71 -19.73 -1.56
CA GLU A 252 -19.70 -20.95 -0.76
C GLU A 252 -18.27 -21.47 -0.66
N ASP A 253 -17.91 -22.00 0.51
CA ASP A 253 -16.66 -22.70 0.70
C ASP A 253 -16.70 -24.06 -0.01
N SER A 254 -16.46 -24.05 -1.33
CA SER A 254 -16.44 -25.25 -2.16
C SER A 254 -15.36 -26.24 -1.75
N THR A 255 -14.36 -25.80 -0.99
CA THR A 255 -13.26 -26.62 -0.49
C THR A 255 -13.54 -27.23 0.90
N GLY A 256 -14.58 -26.75 1.58
CA GLY A 256 -14.86 -27.07 2.99
C GLY A 256 -13.80 -26.56 3.97
N TYR A 257 -12.85 -25.77 3.45
CA TYR A 257 -11.65 -25.37 4.18
C TYR A 257 -11.96 -24.47 5.37
N TYR A 258 -12.86 -23.49 5.19
CA TYR A 258 -13.24 -22.56 6.25
C TYR A 258 -14.30 -23.13 7.19
N GLY A 259 -15.26 -23.89 6.65
CA GLY A 259 -16.44 -24.37 7.38
C GLY A 259 -16.16 -25.41 8.45
N ASN A 260 -15.02 -26.11 8.36
CA ASN A 260 -14.66 -27.21 9.27
C ASN A 260 -13.66 -26.79 10.37
N GLN A 261 -13.20 -25.55 10.39
CA GLN A 261 -12.27 -25.07 11.40
C GLN A 261 -12.98 -24.17 12.41
N LYS A 262 -12.54 -24.24 13.68
CA LYS A 262 -12.96 -23.23 14.65
C LYS A 262 -12.41 -21.87 14.25
N PRO A 263 -13.16 -20.76 14.38
CA PRO A 263 -12.68 -19.43 14.04
C PRO A 263 -11.31 -19.06 14.64
N VAL A 264 -11.07 -19.47 15.89
CA VAL A 264 -9.78 -19.22 16.57
C VAL A 264 -8.61 -19.96 15.90
N ASP A 265 -8.83 -21.22 15.46
CA ASP A 265 -7.81 -22.03 14.83
C ASP A 265 -7.56 -21.55 13.38
N LEU A 266 -8.60 -21.13 12.67
CA LEU A 266 -8.48 -20.50 11.36
C LEU A 266 -7.69 -19.19 11.43
N ALA A 267 -7.97 -18.35 12.42
CA ALA A 267 -7.21 -17.12 12.67
C ALA A 267 -5.74 -17.41 12.99
N TYR A 268 -5.48 -18.46 13.81
CA TYR A 268 -4.12 -18.90 14.14
C TYR A 268 -3.35 -19.37 12.90
N ASN A 269 -3.95 -20.24 12.08
CA ASN A 269 -3.34 -20.76 10.86
C ASN A 269 -3.01 -19.63 9.88
N LEU A 270 -3.93 -18.66 9.71
CA LEU A 270 -3.67 -17.48 8.90
C LEU A 270 -2.50 -16.66 9.42
N GLN A 271 -2.48 -16.33 10.71
CA GLN A 271 -1.41 -15.53 11.32
C GLN A 271 -0.05 -16.21 11.14
N LYS A 272 0.04 -17.51 11.42
CA LYS A 272 1.30 -18.25 11.29
C LYS A 272 1.77 -18.37 9.84
N SER A 273 0.86 -18.54 8.91
CA SER A 273 1.20 -18.53 7.48
C SER A 273 1.67 -17.15 7.02
N ALA A 274 1.01 -16.09 7.49
CA ALA A 274 1.38 -14.71 7.18
C ALA A 274 2.76 -14.32 7.76
N GLU A 275 3.08 -14.77 8.97
CA GLU A 275 4.41 -14.59 9.57
C GLU A 275 5.51 -15.23 8.70
N ARG A 276 5.32 -16.50 8.29
CA ARG A 276 6.29 -17.21 7.42
C ARG A 276 6.47 -16.51 6.08
N HIS A 277 5.36 -16.09 5.47
CA HIS A 277 5.40 -15.39 4.20
C HIS A 277 6.14 -14.03 4.31
N ALA A 278 5.88 -13.27 5.37
CA ALA A 278 6.57 -12.00 5.60
C ALA A 278 8.09 -12.18 5.81
N ILE A 279 8.49 -13.21 6.58
CA ILE A 279 9.90 -13.58 6.75
C ILE A 279 10.54 -13.91 5.40
N TYR A 280 9.87 -14.73 4.58
CA TYR A 280 10.35 -15.09 3.24
C TYR A 280 10.52 -13.86 2.34
N MET A 281 9.52 -12.96 2.31
CA MET A 281 9.57 -11.76 1.47
C MET A 281 10.65 -10.76 1.91
N VAL A 282 10.93 -10.63 3.21
CA VAL A 282 12.03 -9.80 3.71
C VAL A 282 13.39 -10.43 3.33
N ALA A 283 13.55 -11.74 3.48
CA ALA A 283 14.76 -12.43 3.04
C ALA A 283 14.97 -12.29 1.51
N MET A 284 13.90 -12.38 0.73
CA MET A 284 13.93 -12.15 -0.72
C MET A 284 14.34 -10.69 -1.04
N ALA A 285 13.82 -9.70 -0.31
CA ALA A 285 14.19 -8.31 -0.51
C ALA A 285 15.70 -8.09 -0.27
N ILE A 286 16.24 -8.64 0.82
CA ILE A 286 17.67 -8.59 1.11
C ILE A 286 18.51 -9.23 -0.02
N ASN A 287 18.08 -10.41 -0.49
CA ASN A 287 18.81 -11.13 -1.55
C ASN A 287 18.78 -10.40 -2.89
N LEU A 288 17.65 -9.81 -3.28
CA LEU A 288 17.52 -9.10 -4.56
C LEU A 288 18.25 -7.76 -4.59
N THR A 289 18.34 -7.08 -3.46
CA THR A 289 19.00 -5.76 -3.36
C THR A 289 20.38 -5.81 -2.77
N ASN A 290 20.78 -6.94 -2.20
CA ASN A 290 22.01 -7.08 -1.41
C ASN A 290 22.13 -6.04 -0.29
N ASN A 291 21.00 -5.68 0.34
CA ASN A 291 20.92 -4.64 1.37
C ASN A 291 20.13 -5.13 2.60
N ASN A 292 20.76 -5.06 3.79
CA ASN A 292 20.15 -5.48 5.05
C ASN A 292 19.33 -4.37 5.73
N ASN A 293 19.34 -3.13 5.22
CA ASN A 293 18.41 -2.09 5.62
C ASN A 293 17.11 -2.28 4.85
N VAL A 294 16.05 -2.69 5.52
CA VAL A 294 14.76 -2.98 4.89
C VAL A 294 13.66 -2.11 5.47
N CYS A 295 13.02 -1.32 4.62
CA CYS A 295 11.79 -0.62 4.93
C CYS A 295 10.60 -1.48 4.53
N VAL A 296 9.60 -1.61 5.40
CA VAL A 296 8.38 -2.36 5.11
C VAL A 296 7.16 -1.46 5.20
N THR A 297 6.25 -1.60 4.22
CA THR A 297 5.03 -0.79 4.09
C THR A 297 3.93 -1.54 3.33
N GLY A 298 2.75 -0.93 3.19
CA GLY A 298 1.53 -1.60 2.74
C GLY A 298 0.68 -2.06 3.93
N GLY A 299 -0.63 -2.16 3.73
CA GLY A 299 -1.59 -2.40 4.82
C GLY A 299 -1.32 -3.65 5.67
N PHE A 300 -0.59 -4.63 5.13
CA PHE A 300 -0.18 -5.82 5.86
C PHE A 300 0.73 -5.50 7.06
N PHE A 301 1.64 -4.55 6.94
CA PHE A 301 2.61 -4.24 8.00
C PHE A 301 2.06 -3.46 9.20
N LEU A 302 0.74 -3.21 9.24
CA LEU A 302 0.04 -2.92 10.50
C LEU A 302 0.01 -4.13 11.45
N ASN A 303 0.37 -5.33 10.97
CA ASN A 303 0.47 -6.56 11.75
C ASN A 303 1.77 -6.60 12.58
N CYS A 304 1.72 -6.06 13.79
CA CYS A 304 2.88 -5.99 14.67
C CYS A 304 3.42 -7.37 15.08
N VAL A 305 2.59 -8.42 15.06
CA VAL A 305 3.01 -9.79 15.38
C VAL A 305 3.91 -10.33 14.25
N SER A 306 3.54 -10.09 12.99
CA SER A 306 4.37 -10.45 11.84
C SER A 306 5.67 -9.63 11.81
N ASN A 307 5.62 -8.33 12.12
CA ASN A 307 6.81 -7.48 12.18
C ASN A 307 7.81 -8.00 13.24
N TYR A 308 7.30 -8.42 14.41
CA TYR A 308 8.13 -9.02 15.45
C TYR A 308 8.72 -10.38 15.02
N ALA A 309 7.94 -11.19 14.29
CA ALA A 309 8.44 -12.47 13.76
C ALA A 309 9.59 -12.27 12.77
N ILE A 310 9.54 -11.22 11.92
CA ILE A 310 10.65 -10.86 11.01
C ILE A 310 11.92 -10.61 11.81
N ILE A 311 11.88 -9.69 12.78
CA ILE A 311 13.07 -9.31 13.59
C ILE A 311 13.67 -10.51 14.32
N LYS A 312 12.86 -11.48 14.72
CA LYS A 312 13.33 -12.70 15.39
C LYS A 312 14.02 -13.71 14.48
N ASN A 313 13.71 -13.71 13.20
CA ASN A 313 14.10 -14.80 12.30
C ASN A 313 15.01 -14.34 11.14
N VAL A 314 15.15 -13.05 10.93
CA VAL A 314 15.98 -12.47 9.85
C VAL A 314 16.98 -11.51 10.48
N ASP A 315 18.22 -11.58 10.05
CA ASP A 315 19.24 -10.58 10.38
C ASP A 315 19.02 -9.34 9.49
N VAL A 316 18.32 -8.35 10.01
CA VAL A 316 17.82 -7.20 9.26
C VAL A 316 17.76 -5.94 10.13
N ASN A 317 18.13 -4.81 9.57
CA ASN A 317 17.81 -3.49 10.10
C ASN A 317 16.41 -3.10 9.58
N LEU A 318 15.36 -3.39 10.36
CA LEU A 318 13.99 -3.22 9.93
C LEU A 318 13.43 -1.85 10.31
N TYR A 319 12.98 -1.11 9.30
CA TYR A 319 12.12 0.06 9.49
C TYR A 319 10.68 -0.29 9.09
N VAL A 320 9.73 -0.12 9.99
CA VAL A 320 8.30 -0.28 9.73
C VAL A 320 7.68 1.11 9.55
N ASP A 321 7.14 1.36 8.36
CA ASP A 321 6.45 2.62 8.07
C ASP A 321 5.27 2.82 9.03
N PRO A 322 5.23 3.91 9.83
CA PRO A 322 4.16 4.16 10.79
C PRO A 322 2.80 4.42 10.12
N LEU A 323 2.78 4.83 8.85
CA LEU A 323 1.58 5.04 8.04
C LEU A 323 1.54 4.06 6.86
N SER A 324 1.83 2.78 7.12
CA SER A 324 1.97 1.74 6.11
C SER A 324 0.68 1.43 5.32
N TYR A 325 -0.50 1.85 5.78
CA TYR A 325 -1.76 1.71 5.04
C TYR A 325 -2.00 2.87 4.04
N ASP A 326 -3.10 2.80 3.27
CA ASP A 326 -3.43 3.78 2.21
C ASP A 326 -3.39 5.25 2.67
N GLY A 327 -3.55 5.53 3.97
CA GLY A 327 -3.41 6.89 4.51
C GLY A 327 -2.04 7.52 4.19
N GLY A 328 -0.97 6.73 4.18
CA GLY A 328 0.39 7.17 3.87
C GLY A 328 0.65 7.50 2.39
N LEU A 329 -0.26 7.11 1.48
CA LEU A 329 -0.09 7.33 0.03
C LEU A 329 0.05 8.81 -0.35
N SER A 330 -0.61 9.71 0.39
CA SER A 330 -0.46 11.15 0.14
C SER A 330 0.96 11.64 0.43
N ILE A 331 1.60 11.12 1.48
CA ILE A 331 3.00 11.44 1.79
C ILE A 331 3.91 10.91 0.68
N GLY A 332 3.74 9.62 0.32
CA GLY A 332 4.55 8.99 -0.71
C GLY A 332 4.41 9.65 -2.08
N SER A 333 3.18 10.01 -2.49
CA SER A 333 2.97 10.71 -3.78
C SER A 333 3.59 12.11 -3.78
N ALA A 334 3.57 12.82 -2.65
CA ALA A 334 4.23 14.12 -2.53
C ALA A 334 5.75 14.00 -2.60
N PHE A 335 6.36 13.00 -1.94
CA PHE A 335 7.78 12.71 -2.05
C PHE A 335 8.20 12.35 -3.47
N LEU A 336 7.48 11.43 -4.14
CA LEU A 336 7.76 11.09 -5.53
C LEU A 336 7.73 12.32 -6.43
N ALA A 337 6.69 13.15 -6.31
CA ALA A 337 6.57 14.36 -7.10
C ALA A 337 7.70 15.35 -6.82
N TYR A 338 8.08 15.52 -5.57
CA TYR A 338 9.18 16.39 -5.19
C TYR A 338 10.51 15.94 -5.81
N TYR A 339 10.89 14.67 -5.63
CA TYR A 339 12.17 14.16 -6.12
C TYR A 339 12.22 13.99 -7.64
N GLU A 340 11.12 13.61 -8.30
CA GLU A 340 11.08 13.43 -9.75
C GLU A 340 11.06 14.77 -10.53
N HIS A 341 10.46 15.83 -9.98
CA HIS A 341 10.19 17.05 -10.77
C HIS A 341 10.83 18.31 -10.20
N PHE A 342 11.22 18.34 -8.94
CA PHE A 342 11.65 19.57 -8.28
C PHE A 342 13.01 19.49 -7.59
N CYS A 343 13.57 18.31 -7.38
CA CYS A 343 14.87 18.12 -6.75
C CYS A 343 16.07 18.09 -7.74
N ASN A 344 15.83 18.21 -9.06
CA ASN A 344 16.87 18.21 -10.11
C ASN A 344 17.58 19.55 -10.27
#